data_d1dc3d47652b4ea2a74e635683c6e5f6
#
_entry.id   d1dc3d47652b4ea2a74e635683c6e5f6
#
_cell.length_a   1.000
_cell.length_b   1.000
_cell.length_c   1.000
_cell.angle_alpha   90.00
_cell.angle_beta   90.00
_cell.angle_gamma   90.00
#
_symmetry.space_group_name_H-M   'P 1'
#
loop_
_entity.id
_entity.type
_entity.pdbx_description
1 polymer ?
#
loop_
_entity_poly.entity_id
_entity_poly.type
_entity_poly.pdbx_seq_one_letter_code
_entity_poly.pdbx_strand_id
1 'polypeptide(L)'
;MNCKTTLDYKFSVAPMMGVTTSSARYMYRLISKEAILFTEMIASQALYRGDNDKLLLKQETESPLVLQVGGSDIELLKYSVDLANNKNYQGINLNVGCPSKKVSKGKMGACLMKESDLVRDCLSSMIQETNMDVSVKCRIGVDEFESYEFFRDFIHNVAQSGCQLFFVHARKAYLKGLDPKKNRTIPILKYDYVHLSLIHISEPTRLLAI
;
A
#
# COMPACT_ATOMS: atom_id res chain seq x y z
N MET A 1 -18.32 -11.78 -6.63
CA MET A 1 -18.82 -10.49 -6.10
C MET A 1 -18.05 -9.38 -6.77
N ASN A 2 -18.73 -8.46 -7.49
CA ASN A 2 -18.08 -7.29 -8.10
C ASN A 2 -17.75 -6.28 -7.00
N CYS A 3 -16.56 -6.32 -6.46
CA CYS A 3 -16.07 -5.29 -5.56
C CYS A 3 -15.76 -4.03 -6.38
N LYS A 4 -16.75 -3.12 -6.50
CA LYS A 4 -16.47 -1.80 -7.05
C LYS A 4 -15.71 -1.00 -6.00
N THR A 5 -14.56 -0.43 -6.38
CA THR A 5 -13.89 0.56 -5.53
C THR A 5 -14.86 1.68 -5.19
N THR A 6 -14.99 2.04 -3.90
CA THR A 6 -15.92 3.05 -3.42
C THR A 6 -15.38 4.46 -3.59
N LEU A 7 -14.05 4.61 -3.70
CA LEU A 7 -13.35 5.89 -3.82
C LEU A 7 -12.85 6.15 -5.26
N ASP A 8 -12.82 7.42 -5.65
CA ASP A 8 -12.19 7.84 -6.91
C ASP A 8 -10.71 8.18 -6.68
N TYR A 9 -9.83 7.24 -7.02
CA TYR A 9 -8.39 7.34 -6.82
C TYR A 9 -7.64 8.10 -7.93
N LYS A 10 -8.31 8.86 -8.79
CA LYS A 10 -7.65 9.61 -9.88
C LYS A 10 -6.58 10.56 -9.38
N PHE A 11 -6.79 11.15 -8.21
CA PHE A 11 -5.79 11.98 -7.55
C PHE A 11 -5.61 11.57 -6.09
N SER A 12 -4.40 11.17 -5.74
CA SER A 12 -4.06 10.67 -4.41
C SER A 12 -2.73 11.23 -3.92
N VAL A 13 -2.66 11.54 -2.62
CA VAL A 13 -1.39 11.89 -1.96
C VAL A 13 -0.78 10.61 -1.38
N ALA A 14 0.34 10.18 -1.95
CA ALA A 14 1.01 8.94 -1.56
C ALA A 14 1.41 8.93 -0.08
N PRO A 15 1.37 7.76 0.60
CA PRO A 15 1.83 7.61 1.98
C PRO A 15 3.34 7.87 2.09
N MET A 16 3.73 8.80 2.97
CA MET A 16 5.12 9.22 3.14
C MET A 16 5.45 9.42 4.62
N MET A 17 6.36 8.61 5.15
CA MET A 17 6.84 8.72 6.53
C MET A 17 7.45 10.09 6.80
N GLY A 18 7.04 10.73 7.90
CA GLY A 18 7.47 12.08 8.30
C GLY A 18 6.87 13.21 7.45
N VAL A 19 6.00 12.90 6.48
CA VAL A 19 5.41 13.88 5.55
C VAL A 19 3.89 13.87 5.61
N THR A 20 3.23 12.71 5.47
CA THR A 20 1.76 12.62 5.51
C THR A 20 1.24 12.47 6.94
N THR A 21 1.74 13.33 7.83
CA THR A 21 1.25 13.46 9.21
C THR A 21 -0.16 14.05 9.23
N SER A 22 -0.89 13.94 10.36
CA SER A 22 -2.24 14.49 10.48
C SER A 22 -2.28 15.99 10.16
N SER A 23 -1.33 16.78 10.63
CA SER A 23 -1.25 18.22 10.31
C SER A 23 -1.07 18.48 8.81
N ALA A 24 -0.22 17.68 8.13
CA ALA A 24 0.00 17.81 6.70
C ALA A 24 -1.25 17.36 5.90
N ARG A 25 -1.92 16.28 6.32
CA ARG A 25 -3.17 15.83 5.69
C ARG A 25 -4.29 16.87 5.83
N TYR A 26 -4.39 17.52 6.99
CA TYR A 26 -5.30 18.64 7.17
C TYR A 26 -5.00 19.77 6.15
N MET A 27 -3.73 20.14 5.99
CA MET A 27 -3.33 21.16 5.01
C MET A 27 -3.64 20.74 3.57
N TYR A 28 -3.38 19.48 3.19
CA TYR A 28 -3.75 18.96 1.87
C TYR A 28 -5.26 19.00 1.63
N ARG A 29 -6.07 18.75 2.65
CA ARG A 29 -7.53 18.81 2.57
C ARG A 29 -8.05 20.23 2.36
N LEU A 30 -7.37 21.25 2.89
CA LEU A 30 -7.70 22.65 2.59
C LEU A 30 -7.44 23.01 1.10
N ILE A 31 -6.45 22.36 0.47
CA ILE A 31 -6.11 22.58 -0.94
C ILE A 31 -7.06 21.80 -1.86
N SER A 32 -7.41 20.56 -1.50
CA SER A 32 -8.28 19.69 -2.30
C SER A 32 -9.25 18.91 -1.43
N LYS A 33 -10.55 19.09 -1.69
CA LYS A 33 -11.61 18.35 -1.02
C LYS A 33 -11.75 16.91 -1.52
N GLU A 34 -11.32 16.63 -2.75
CA GLU A 34 -11.53 15.37 -3.46
C GLU A 34 -10.30 14.43 -3.41
N ALA A 35 -9.10 14.95 -3.13
CA ALA A 35 -7.89 14.14 -3.10
C ALA A 35 -8.00 12.99 -2.10
N ILE A 36 -7.64 11.78 -2.51
CA ILE A 36 -7.52 10.66 -1.57
C ILE A 36 -6.21 10.82 -0.79
N LEU A 37 -6.33 10.91 0.52
CA LEU A 37 -5.18 11.03 1.42
C LEU A 37 -4.83 9.67 2.01
N PHE A 38 -3.55 9.46 2.24
CA PHE A 38 -3.04 8.28 2.93
C PHE A 38 -2.36 8.68 4.23
N THR A 39 -2.48 7.84 5.26
CA THR A 39 -1.65 7.98 6.46
C THR A 39 -0.18 7.69 6.13
N GLU A 40 0.71 7.95 7.08
CA GLU A 40 2.02 7.31 7.11
C GLU A 40 1.83 5.79 7.28
N MET A 41 2.85 4.99 6.90
CA MET A 41 2.80 3.55 7.15
C MET A 41 2.90 3.24 8.65
N ILE A 42 1.93 2.54 9.19
CA ILE A 42 1.93 2.06 10.57
C ILE A 42 2.13 0.53 10.55
N ALA A 43 3.06 0.02 11.35
CA ALA A 43 3.25 -1.42 11.47
C ALA A 43 2.05 -2.07 12.18
N SER A 44 1.51 -3.17 11.65
CA SER A 44 0.39 -3.91 12.26
C SER A 44 0.71 -4.36 13.69
N GLN A 45 1.96 -4.73 13.95
CA GLN A 45 2.40 -5.06 15.30
C GLN A 45 2.39 -3.86 16.26
N ALA A 46 2.63 -2.64 15.75
CA ALA A 46 2.53 -1.43 16.56
C ALA A 46 1.07 -1.10 16.90
N LEU A 47 0.14 -1.35 15.98
CA LEU A 47 -1.29 -1.22 16.24
C LEU A 47 -1.78 -2.21 17.29
N TYR A 48 -1.27 -3.44 17.27
CA TYR A 48 -1.67 -4.47 18.24
C TYR A 48 -1.15 -4.19 19.66
N ARG A 49 0.05 -3.62 19.79
CA ARG A 49 0.73 -3.43 21.09
C ARG A 49 0.76 -2.00 21.59
N GLY A 50 0.43 -1.04 20.74
CA GLY A 50 0.62 0.38 21.01
C GLY A 50 -0.65 1.10 21.42
N ASP A 51 -0.49 2.41 21.60
CA ASP A 51 -1.58 3.35 21.84
C ASP A 51 -2.24 3.72 20.50
N ASN A 52 -3.36 3.09 20.20
CA ASN A 52 -4.07 3.29 18.94
C ASN A 52 -4.66 4.68 18.79
N ASP A 53 -4.94 5.40 19.87
CA ASP A 53 -5.45 6.76 19.78
C ASP A 53 -4.38 7.73 19.27
N LYS A 54 -3.11 7.48 19.64
CA LYS A 54 -1.98 8.24 19.07
C LYS A 54 -1.59 7.79 17.68
N LEU A 55 -1.54 6.47 17.44
CA LEU A 55 -1.09 5.90 16.16
C LEU A 55 -2.07 6.20 15.02
N LEU A 56 -3.37 6.19 15.32
CA LEU A 56 -4.46 6.42 14.38
C LEU A 56 -5.06 7.82 14.48
N LEU A 57 -4.30 8.77 15.03
CA LEU A 57 -4.75 10.15 15.16
C LEU A 57 -5.12 10.73 13.77
N LYS A 58 -6.38 11.14 13.66
CA LYS A 58 -6.92 11.83 12.49
C LYS A 58 -7.98 12.84 12.90
N GLN A 59 -8.21 13.82 12.07
CA GLN A 59 -9.33 14.74 12.16
C GLN A 59 -10.43 14.28 11.18
N GLU A 60 -11.70 14.50 11.50
CA GLU A 60 -12.84 14.18 10.61
C GLU A 60 -12.71 14.85 9.25
N THR A 61 -12.18 16.07 9.25
CA THR A 61 -11.92 16.86 8.04
C THR A 61 -10.91 16.23 7.08
N GLU A 62 -10.11 15.23 7.49
CA GLU A 62 -9.12 14.59 6.62
C GLU A 62 -9.73 13.61 5.62
N SER A 63 -11.01 13.22 5.80
CA SER A 63 -11.69 12.27 4.90
C SER A 63 -11.89 12.84 3.49
N PRO A 64 -11.79 12.01 2.42
CA PRO A 64 -11.53 10.56 2.46
C PRO A 64 -10.06 10.23 2.75
N LEU A 65 -9.84 9.29 3.69
CA LEU A 65 -8.53 8.91 4.21
C LEU A 65 -8.34 7.38 4.21
N VAL A 66 -7.22 6.92 3.66
CA VAL A 66 -6.81 5.51 3.62
C VAL A 66 -5.74 5.25 4.67
N LEU A 67 -5.94 4.25 5.52
CA LEU A 67 -4.92 3.77 6.46
C LEU A 67 -3.89 2.92 5.73
N GLN A 68 -2.60 3.29 5.77
CA GLN A 68 -1.56 2.40 5.28
C GLN A 68 -0.93 1.60 6.41
N VAL A 69 -0.92 0.27 6.26
CA VAL A 69 -0.32 -0.67 7.21
C VAL A 69 0.85 -1.42 6.60
N GLY A 70 1.80 -1.81 7.45
CA GLY A 70 2.90 -2.71 7.11
C GLY A 70 2.86 -3.93 8.01
N GLY A 71 2.97 -5.12 7.43
CA GLY A 71 2.94 -6.38 8.15
C GLY A 71 2.86 -7.57 7.20
N SER A 72 3.04 -8.76 7.75
CA SER A 72 2.92 -10.05 7.06
C SER A 72 2.26 -11.11 7.94
N ASP A 73 1.82 -10.74 9.13
CA ASP A 73 1.06 -11.60 10.04
C ASP A 73 -0.43 -11.36 9.77
N ILE A 74 -1.14 -12.43 9.38
CA ILE A 74 -2.53 -12.36 8.96
C ILE A 74 -3.44 -11.87 10.10
N GLU A 75 -3.26 -12.37 11.32
CA GLU A 75 -4.11 -12.00 12.45
C GLU A 75 -3.89 -10.52 12.86
N LEU A 76 -2.65 -10.05 12.80
CA LEU A 76 -2.35 -8.64 13.06
C LEU A 76 -2.89 -7.71 11.96
N LEU A 77 -2.95 -8.18 10.72
CA LEU A 77 -3.55 -7.43 9.61
C LEU A 77 -5.07 -7.39 9.73
N LYS A 78 -5.74 -8.48 10.10
CA LYS A 78 -7.18 -8.50 10.43
C LYS A 78 -7.50 -7.51 11.56
N TYR A 79 -6.74 -7.55 12.64
CA TYR A 79 -6.88 -6.59 13.73
C TYR A 79 -6.72 -5.13 13.25
N SER A 80 -5.80 -4.89 12.32
CA SER A 80 -5.61 -3.56 11.71
C SER A 80 -6.83 -3.14 10.86
N VAL A 81 -7.48 -4.09 10.19
CA VAL A 81 -8.74 -3.85 9.44
C VAL A 81 -9.87 -3.50 10.41
N ASP A 82 -10.03 -4.21 11.51
CA ASP A 82 -11.04 -3.91 12.53
C ASP A 82 -10.86 -2.50 13.11
N LEU A 83 -9.62 -2.12 13.41
CA LEU A 83 -9.32 -0.76 13.85
C LEU A 83 -9.66 0.29 12.79
N ALA A 84 -9.39 0.01 11.52
CA ALA A 84 -9.72 0.92 10.42
C ALA A 84 -11.23 1.11 10.28
N ASN A 85 -12.01 0.01 10.38
CA ASN A 85 -13.48 0.04 10.41
C ASN A 85 -13.98 0.91 11.58
N ASN A 86 -13.54 0.61 12.80
CA ASN A 86 -13.98 1.28 14.03
C ASN A 86 -13.62 2.77 14.06
N LYS A 87 -12.51 3.15 13.44
CA LYS A 87 -12.05 4.55 13.33
C LYS A 87 -12.57 5.24 12.05
N ASN A 88 -13.48 4.63 11.29
CA ASN A 88 -14.10 5.21 10.09
C ASN A 88 -13.07 5.68 9.04
N TYR A 89 -12.07 4.84 8.71
CA TYR A 89 -11.27 5.02 7.52
C TYR A 89 -12.09 4.60 6.28
N GLN A 90 -11.81 5.20 5.13
CA GLN A 90 -12.52 4.89 3.90
C GLN A 90 -11.84 3.81 3.06
N GLY A 91 -10.63 3.42 3.45
CA GLY A 91 -9.89 2.31 2.85
C GLY A 91 -8.68 1.91 3.67
N ILE A 92 -8.14 0.75 3.36
CA ILE A 92 -6.89 0.25 3.96
C ILE A 92 -5.91 -0.21 2.87
N ASN A 93 -4.64 0.06 3.06
CA ASN A 93 -3.59 -0.21 2.08
C ASN A 93 -2.45 -1.02 2.71
N LEU A 94 -2.06 -2.13 2.08
CA LEU A 94 -0.90 -2.90 2.48
C LEU A 94 0.37 -2.36 1.82
N ASN A 95 1.40 -2.05 2.61
CA ASN A 95 2.69 -1.60 2.08
C ASN A 95 3.58 -2.78 1.71
N VAL A 96 3.87 -2.92 0.42
CA VAL A 96 4.80 -3.90 -0.17
C VAL A 96 5.90 -3.18 -0.98
N GLY A 97 6.19 -1.92 -0.64
CA GLY A 97 7.11 -1.09 -1.44
C GLY A 97 8.21 -0.36 -0.67
N CYS A 98 8.13 -0.28 0.66
CA CYS A 98 9.12 0.43 1.47
C CYS A 98 10.46 -0.32 1.55
N PRO A 99 11.61 0.29 1.14
CA PRO A 99 12.90 -0.39 1.13
C PRO A 99 13.69 -0.21 2.44
N SER A 100 13.09 0.36 3.48
CA SER A 100 13.79 0.65 4.75
C SER A 100 14.28 -0.61 5.43
N LYS A 101 15.53 -0.62 5.90
CA LYS A 101 16.11 -1.75 6.66
C LYS A 101 15.30 -2.10 7.91
N LYS A 102 14.76 -1.09 8.61
CA LYS A 102 13.90 -1.29 9.79
C LYS A 102 12.61 -2.01 9.40
N VAL A 103 12.01 -1.63 8.27
CA VAL A 103 10.79 -2.21 7.72
C VAL A 103 11.06 -3.66 7.28
N SER A 104 12.12 -3.91 6.53
CA SER A 104 12.49 -5.26 6.07
C SER A 104 12.80 -6.22 7.23
N LYS A 105 13.46 -5.75 8.30
CA LYS A 105 13.67 -6.57 9.52
C LYS A 105 12.36 -6.99 10.18
N GLY A 106 11.31 -6.17 10.06
CA GLY A 106 9.97 -6.48 10.54
C GLY A 106 9.13 -7.33 9.58
N LYS A 107 9.74 -7.94 8.54
CA LYS A 107 9.05 -8.70 7.49
C LYS A 107 7.88 -7.92 6.87
N MET A 108 8.14 -6.69 6.44
CA MET A 108 7.15 -5.83 5.78
C MET A 108 7.82 -4.94 4.72
N GLY A 109 7.03 -4.32 3.85
CA GLY A 109 7.53 -3.47 2.78
C GLY A 109 8.07 -4.25 1.58
N ALA A 110 9.09 -3.71 0.90
CA ALA A 110 9.55 -4.21 -0.39
C ALA A 110 10.11 -5.64 -0.37
N CYS A 111 10.59 -6.14 0.78
CA CYS A 111 11.05 -7.53 0.89
C CYS A 111 9.93 -8.54 0.61
N LEU A 112 8.67 -8.18 0.87
CA LEU A 112 7.51 -9.04 0.61
C LEU A 112 7.23 -9.25 -0.89
N MET A 113 7.82 -8.48 -1.78
CA MET A 113 7.71 -8.76 -3.22
C MET A 113 8.28 -10.12 -3.61
N LYS A 114 9.18 -10.69 -2.78
CA LYS A 114 9.75 -12.03 -2.98
C LYS A 114 8.82 -13.16 -2.47
N GLU A 115 7.73 -12.81 -1.81
CA GLU A 115 6.78 -13.73 -1.14
C GLU A 115 5.35 -13.44 -1.60
N SER A 116 5.11 -13.50 -2.91
CA SER A 116 3.82 -13.10 -3.51
C SER A 116 2.63 -13.92 -2.99
N ASP A 117 2.82 -15.20 -2.65
CA ASP A 117 1.79 -16.04 -2.04
C ASP A 117 1.38 -15.51 -0.66
N LEU A 118 2.35 -15.14 0.17
CA LEU A 118 2.07 -14.55 1.48
C LEU A 118 1.33 -13.21 1.34
N VAL A 119 1.71 -12.38 0.37
CA VAL A 119 1.01 -11.10 0.09
C VAL A 119 -0.42 -11.35 -0.37
N ARG A 120 -0.65 -12.33 -1.25
CA ARG A 120 -1.98 -12.76 -1.66
C ARG A 120 -2.83 -13.19 -0.47
N ASP A 121 -2.31 -14.04 0.38
CA ASP A 121 -3.04 -14.58 1.53
C ASP A 121 -3.36 -13.49 2.56
N CYS A 122 -2.42 -12.56 2.81
CA CYS A 122 -2.64 -11.37 3.63
C CYS A 122 -3.79 -10.51 3.07
N LEU A 123 -3.76 -10.18 1.78
CA LEU A 123 -4.80 -9.34 1.16
C LEU A 123 -6.15 -10.05 1.10
N SER A 124 -6.19 -11.35 0.80
CA SER A 124 -7.41 -12.15 0.83
C SER A 124 -8.08 -12.08 2.20
N SER A 125 -7.29 -12.25 3.25
CA SER A 125 -7.75 -12.15 4.63
C SER A 125 -8.27 -10.73 4.97
N MET A 126 -7.55 -9.68 4.58
CA MET A 126 -7.98 -8.30 4.81
C MET A 126 -9.31 -7.98 4.09
N ILE A 127 -9.48 -8.48 2.85
CA ILE A 127 -10.69 -8.27 2.05
C ILE A 127 -11.92 -8.94 2.69
N GLN A 128 -11.75 -10.10 3.31
CA GLN A 128 -12.83 -10.82 3.97
C GLN A 128 -13.37 -10.10 5.23
N GLU A 129 -12.57 -9.25 5.86
CA GLU A 129 -12.92 -8.59 7.12
C GLU A 129 -13.57 -7.20 6.91
N THR A 130 -13.73 -6.71 5.67
CA THR A 130 -14.27 -5.36 5.47
C THR A 130 -14.95 -5.17 4.12
N ASN A 131 -15.84 -4.18 4.06
CA ASN A 131 -16.39 -3.63 2.81
C ASN A 131 -15.65 -2.36 2.34
N MET A 132 -14.63 -1.90 3.08
CA MET A 132 -13.79 -0.79 2.63
C MET A 132 -12.92 -1.20 1.44
N ASP A 133 -12.44 -0.21 0.69
CA ASP A 133 -11.43 -0.46 -0.35
C ASP A 133 -10.14 -1.01 0.26
N VAL A 134 -9.78 -2.24 -0.09
CA VAL A 134 -8.48 -2.85 0.25
C VAL A 134 -7.57 -2.74 -0.96
N SER A 135 -6.35 -2.25 -0.73
CA SER A 135 -5.39 -1.98 -1.79
C SER A 135 -3.98 -2.37 -1.39
N VAL A 136 -3.08 -2.50 -2.37
CA VAL A 136 -1.67 -2.76 -2.15
C VAL A 136 -0.80 -1.68 -2.80
N LYS A 137 0.26 -1.26 -2.10
CA LYS A 137 1.27 -0.37 -2.69
C LYS A 137 2.59 -1.09 -2.81
N CYS A 138 3.03 -1.34 -4.04
CA CYS A 138 4.23 -2.13 -4.34
C CYS A 138 5.24 -1.35 -5.21
N ARG A 139 6.31 -2.03 -5.58
CA ARG A 139 7.29 -1.62 -6.59
C ARG A 139 7.25 -2.57 -7.78
N ILE A 140 8.11 -2.33 -8.79
CA ILE A 140 8.22 -3.21 -9.98
C ILE A 140 9.26 -4.31 -9.80
N GLY A 141 10.00 -4.33 -8.69
CA GLY A 141 11.03 -5.31 -8.37
C GLY A 141 11.78 -4.98 -7.10
N VAL A 142 12.66 -5.89 -6.68
CA VAL A 142 13.47 -5.77 -5.46
C VAL A 142 14.84 -6.44 -5.65
N ASP A 143 15.91 -5.72 -5.33
CA ASP A 143 17.31 -6.15 -5.47
C ASP A 143 17.60 -6.72 -6.88
N GLU A 144 17.96 -8.01 -7.00
CA GLU A 144 18.22 -8.75 -8.24
C GLU A 144 16.95 -9.11 -9.03
N PHE A 145 15.78 -9.11 -8.40
CA PHE A 145 14.50 -9.42 -9.02
C PHE A 145 13.92 -8.18 -9.67
N GLU A 146 14.23 -7.93 -10.94
CA GLU A 146 13.85 -6.71 -11.65
C GLU A 146 13.32 -6.94 -13.07
N SER A 147 13.09 -8.20 -13.48
CA SER A 147 12.53 -8.50 -14.79
C SER A 147 11.03 -8.13 -14.85
N TYR A 148 10.53 -7.94 -16.07
CA TYR A 148 9.11 -7.72 -16.28
C TYR A 148 8.28 -8.94 -15.86
N GLU A 149 8.78 -10.14 -16.12
CA GLU A 149 8.13 -11.41 -15.76
C GLU A 149 7.94 -11.50 -14.24
N PHE A 150 8.96 -11.15 -13.46
CA PHE A 150 8.86 -11.12 -11.99
C PHE A 150 7.73 -10.17 -11.53
N PHE A 151 7.66 -8.96 -12.10
CA PHE A 151 6.62 -8.00 -11.75
C PHE A 151 5.23 -8.46 -12.19
N ARG A 152 5.10 -8.95 -13.44
CA ARG A 152 3.85 -9.50 -13.97
C ARG A 152 3.33 -10.64 -13.10
N ASP A 153 4.19 -11.59 -12.75
CA ASP A 153 3.81 -12.78 -11.99
C ASP A 153 3.43 -12.39 -10.54
N PHE A 154 4.12 -11.41 -9.96
CA PHE A 154 3.75 -10.83 -8.67
C PHE A 154 2.34 -10.22 -8.72
N ILE A 155 2.06 -9.33 -9.68
CA ILE A 155 0.75 -8.68 -9.81
C ILE A 155 -0.35 -9.73 -10.06
N HIS A 156 -0.10 -10.67 -10.98
CA HIS A 156 -1.06 -11.72 -11.32
C HIS A 156 -1.41 -12.59 -10.10
N ASN A 157 -0.40 -13.04 -9.36
CA ASN A 157 -0.63 -13.85 -8.17
C ASN A 157 -1.36 -13.08 -7.06
N VAL A 158 -0.94 -11.84 -6.80
CA VAL A 158 -1.57 -11.00 -5.77
C VAL A 158 -3.02 -10.64 -6.14
N ALA A 159 -3.34 -10.44 -7.41
CA ALA A 159 -4.70 -10.17 -7.87
C ALA A 159 -5.66 -11.34 -7.58
N GLN A 160 -5.18 -12.58 -7.47
CA GLN A 160 -5.99 -13.75 -7.09
C GLN A 160 -6.56 -13.65 -5.67
N SER A 161 -6.04 -12.76 -4.82
CA SER A 161 -6.65 -12.43 -3.52
C SER A 161 -8.02 -11.77 -3.62
N GLY A 162 -8.40 -11.29 -4.80
CA GLY A 162 -9.54 -10.39 -5.02
C GLY A 162 -9.20 -8.90 -4.92
N CYS A 163 -7.93 -8.55 -4.64
CA CYS A 163 -7.48 -7.16 -4.64
C CYS A 163 -7.48 -6.59 -6.06
N GLN A 164 -8.21 -5.49 -6.26
CA GLN A 164 -8.39 -4.86 -7.57
C GLN A 164 -7.66 -3.51 -7.70
N LEU A 165 -7.01 -3.04 -6.64
CA LEU A 165 -6.40 -1.72 -6.59
C LEU A 165 -4.92 -1.80 -6.19
N PHE A 166 -4.06 -1.50 -7.16
CA PHE A 166 -2.61 -1.51 -7.00
C PHE A 166 -2.03 -0.12 -7.21
N PHE A 167 -1.25 0.36 -6.24
CA PHE A 167 -0.44 1.57 -6.37
C PHE A 167 1.01 1.16 -6.66
N VAL A 168 1.47 1.37 -7.87
CA VAL A 168 2.79 0.92 -8.30
C VAL A 168 3.78 2.08 -8.35
N HIS A 169 4.80 2.03 -7.51
CA HIS A 169 5.97 2.88 -7.72
C HIS A 169 6.85 2.24 -8.80
N ALA A 170 6.86 2.82 -9.99
CA ALA A 170 7.49 2.26 -11.20
C ALA A 170 9.03 2.27 -11.17
N ARG A 171 9.60 1.96 -10.00
CA ARG A 171 11.05 1.77 -9.75
C ARG A 171 11.25 0.54 -8.89
N LYS A 172 12.34 -0.20 -9.12
CA LYS A 172 12.70 -1.29 -8.20
C LYS A 172 13.16 -0.74 -6.84
N ALA A 173 13.15 -1.58 -5.83
CA ALA A 173 13.71 -1.30 -4.51
C ALA A 173 15.08 -1.94 -4.34
N TYR A 174 16.03 -1.22 -3.76
CA TYR A 174 17.25 -1.79 -3.21
C TYR A 174 17.13 -1.87 -1.68
N LEU A 175 17.15 -3.09 -1.14
CA LEU A 175 17.10 -3.31 0.31
C LEU A 175 18.45 -3.05 0.97
N LYS A 176 19.54 -3.14 0.20
CA LYS A 176 20.92 -2.87 0.62
C LYS A 176 21.55 -1.79 -0.24
N GLY A 177 22.47 -1.04 0.32
CA GLY A 177 23.28 -0.06 -0.42
C GLY A 177 22.63 1.32 -0.63
N LEU A 178 21.32 1.44 -0.63
CA LEU A 178 20.61 2.71 -0.78
C LEU A 178 19.70 3.00 0.42
N ASP A 179 19.67 4.26 0.85
CA ASP A 179 18.67 4.74 1.79
C ASP A 179 17.29 4.91 1.12
N PRO A 180 16.19 5.06 1.89
CA PRO A 180 14.86 5.22 1.31
C PRO A 180 14.68 6.45 0.42
N LYS A 181 15.44 7.55 0.65
CA LYS A 181 15.39 8.75 -0.18
C LYS A 181 16.01 8.48 -1.56
N LYS A 182 17.21 7.90 -1.59
CA LYS A 182 17.90 7.51 -2.82
C LYS A 182 17.13 6.43 -3.61
N ASN A 183 16.42 5.53 -2.94
CA ASN A 183 15.52 4.57 -3.57
C ASN A 183 14.34 5.19 -4.34
N ARG A 184 14.06 6.48 -4.17
CA ARG A 184 13.03 7.20 -4.94
C ARG A 184 13.56 7.88 -6.20
N THR A 185 14.89 8.02 -6.32
CA THR A 185 15.51 8.80 -7.40
C THR A 185 16.50 8.01 -8.25
N ILE A 186 17.32 7.14 -7.63
CA ILE A 186 18.40 6.43 -8.31
C ILE A 186 17.91 5.28 -9.20
N PRO A 187 17.03 4.34 -8.73
CA PRO A 187 16.58 3.26 -9.59
C PRO A 187 15.84 3.81 -10.82
N ILE A 188 16.06 3.20 -11.98
CA ILE A 188 15.46 3.63 -13.24
C ILE A 188 13.94 3.54 -13.15
N LEU A 189 13.26 4.56 -13.68
CA LEU A 189 11.81 4.62 -13.80
C LEU A 189 11.37 3.81 -15.03
N LYS A 190 10.46 2.84 -14.84
CA LYS A 190 9.97 1.94 -15.90
C LYS A 190 8.44 1.93 -15.91
N TYR A 191 7.82 2.95 -16.48
CA TYR A 191 6.36 2.99 -16.66
C TYR A 191 5.84 1.95 -17.64
N ASP A 192 6.66 1.55 -18.61
CA ASP A 192 6.36 0.48 -19.56
C ASP A 192 5.94 -0.82 -18.86
N TYR A 193 6.59 -1.20 -17.77
CA TYR A 193 6.22 -2.38 -16.97
C TYR A 193 4.79 -2.28 -16.43
N VAL A 194 4.38 -1.11 -15.97
CA VAL A 194 3.03 -0.89 -15.44
C VAL A 194 2.00 -0.95 -16.57
N HIS A 195 2.28 -0.30 -17.71
CA HIS A 195 1.37 -0.30 -18.86
C HIS A 195 1.20 -1.71 -19.45
N LEU A 196 2.30 -2.47 -19.61
CA LEU A 196 2.24 -3.85 -20.10
C LEU A 196 1.46 -4.78 -19.15
N SER A 197 1.54 -4.56 -17.84
CA SER A 197 0.82 -5.38 -16.87
C SER A 197 -0.70 -5.19 -16.96
N LEU A 198 -1.19 -4.03 -17.38
CA LEU A 198 -2.62 -3.79 -17.59
C LEU A 198 -3.23 -4.68 -18.66
N ILE A 199 -2.45 -5.08 -19.67
CA ILE A 199 -2.91 -5.94 -20.78
C ILE A 199 -3.15 -7.38 -20.29
N HIS A 200 -2.46 -7.81 -19.24
CA HIS A 200 -2.49 -9.17 -18.72
C HIS A 200 -3.40 -9.37 -17.51
N ILE A 201 -3.99 -8.30 -17.00
CA ILE A 201 -4.91 -8.35 -15.86
C ILE A 201 -6.32 -8.20 -16.38
N SER A 202 -7.16 -9.22 -16.17
CA SER A 202 -8.57 -9.15 -16.52
C SER A 202 -9.26 -8.02 -15.74
N GLU A 203 -10.04 -7.20 -16.44
CA GLU A 203 -10.92 -6.20 -15.81
C GLU A 203 -11.69 -6.84 -14.62
N PRO A 204 -11.84 -6.14 -13.48
CA PRO A 204 -11.71 -4.69 -13.30
C PRO A 204 -10.49 -4.22 -12.46
N THR A 205 -9.34 -4.86 -12.55
CA THR A 205 -8.15 -4.47 -11.78
C THR A 205 -7.60 -3.12 -12.23
N ARG A 206 -7.30 -2.22 -11.27
CA ARG A 206 -6.72 -0.89 -11.53
C ARG A 206 -5.27 -0.82 -11.07
N LEU A 207 -4.38 -0.44 -11.97
CA LEU A 207 -2.98 -0.10 -11.68
C LEU A 207 -2.81 1.42 -11.75
N LEU A 208 -2.30 1.99 -10.65
CA LEU A 208 -1.96 3.41 -10.56
C LEU A 208 -0.44 3.53 -10.46
N ALA A 209 0.19 4.08 -11.49
CA ALA A 209 1.63 4.35 -11.52
C ALA A 209 1.94 5.64 -10.76
N ILE A 210 3.01 5.62 -9.96
CA ILE A 210 3.50 6.75 -9.15
C ILE A 210 4.98 6.98 -9.46
#